data_96f52fcae9e89762fef106ebebcb6a00
#
_entry.id   96f52fcae9e89762fef106ebebcb6a00
#
_cell.length_a   1.000
_cell.length_b   1.000
_cell.length_c   1.000
_cell.angle_alpha   90.00
_cell.angle_beta   90.00
_cell.angle_gamma   90.00
#
_symmetry.space_group_name_H-M   'P 1'
#
loop_
_entity.id
_entity.type
_entity.pdbx_description
1 polymer ?
#
loop_
_entity_poly.entity_id
_entity_poly.type
_entity_poly.pdbx_seq_one_letter_code
_entity_poly.pdbx_strand_id
1 'polypeptide(L)'
;VALLPACQTIHSELISDSKLVANGTGTPVQASAETAAVGSKNLDSADDPEVWVNPANSADALIIATDKKAGLYLYDIDGSVADFVAHGPLNNVDLRNTADGALVAASDRVRNGVALFRLTPARKLETLAFLPLATSEAYGFCMGVVKGATVVAVIGINGDVAIARLNTAGGYSLSDEKRFAVGSQSEGCVIDDQTGRLYVGEEAKGVWQYDLNDWNAVGANRVQLAAAPSDMLKADVEGLTILREGTKSYLIASSQGDSAFAVWRIDGAAPVASGRFSVYPGNGIDAVTGTDGVAALGGPVGPYPNGVVVMQDDSDTDGEAPTSARVKQNFKIVDWNNVKQALKLD
;
A
#
# COMPACT_ATOMS: atom_id res chain seq x y z
N VAL A 1 12.23 28.21 32.40
CA VAL A 1 12.55 26.83 31.99
C VAL A 1 11.99 26.68 30.60
N ALA A 2 12.84 26.72 29.59
CA ALA A 2 12.46 26.49 28.22
C ALA A 2 12.33 24.99 27.99
N LEU A 3 11.16 24.53 27.65
CA LEU A 3 10.93 23.17 27.16
C LEU A 3 11.50 23.09 25.72
N LEU A 4 12.58 22.37 25.55
CA LEU A 4 13.07 21.96 24.25
C LEU A 4 12.05 20.99 23.63
N PRO A 5 11.69 21.15 22.35
CA PRO A 5 10.86 20.14 21.68
C PRO A 5 11.64 18.83 21.64
N ALA A 6 11.00 17.76 22.08
CA ALA A 6 11.52 16.41 21.92
C ALA A 6 11.73 16.17 20.42
N CYS A 7 12.98 15.99 20.03
CA CYS A 7 13.33 15.49 18.72
C CYS A 7 12.77 14.06 18.63
N GLN A 8 11.65 13.88 17.95
CA GLN A 8 11.19 12.55 17.56
C GLN A 8 12.26 12.01 16.61
N THR A 9 12.97 11.01 17.07
CA THR A 9 13.87 10.23 16.23
C THR A 9 12.96 9.46 15.27
N ILE A 10 12.84 9.96 14.05
CA ILE A 10 12.29 9.16 12.95
C ILE A 10 13.25 7.98 12.84
N HIS A 11 12.78 6.78 13.14
CA HIS A 11 13.54 5.57 12.87
C HIS A 11 13.72 5.50 11.36
N SER A 12 14.90 5.91 10.88
CA SER A 12 15.33 5.56 9.53
C SER A 12 15.67 4.08 9.59
N GLU A 13 14.81 3.23 9.08
CA GLU A 13 15.15 1.85 8.82
C GLU A 13 16.33 1.82 7.87
N LEU A 14 17.49 1.47 8.39
CA LEU A 14 18.69 1.26 7.60
C LEU A 14 18.55 -0.11 6.93
N ILE A 15 17.91 -0.14 5.76
CA ILE A 15 18.00 -1.31 4.89
C ILE A 15 19.47 -1.49 4.56
N SER A 16 19.99 -2.68 4.78
CA SER A 16 21.41 -2.95 4.48
C SER A 16 21.64 -2.81 2.98
N ASP A 17 22.77 -2.21 2.58
CA ASP A 17 23.14 -2.02 1.17
C ASP A 17 23.02 -3.29 0.34
N SER A 18 23.24 -4.46 0.93
CA SER A 18 23.08 -5.75 0.26
C SER A 18 21.64 -6.06 -0.15
N LYS A 19 20.63 -5.50 0.52
CA LYS A 19 19.22 -5.65 0.12
C LYS A 19 18.84 -4.74 -1.04
N LEU A 20 19.52 -3.60 -1.21
CA LEU A 20 19.23 -2.62 -2.24
C LEU A 20 19.82 -2.98 -3.62
N VAL A 21 20.81 -3.83 -3.68
CA VAL A 21 21.57 -4.11 -4.92
C VAL A 21 21.17 -5.43 -5.58
N ALA A 22 20.60 -6.37 -4.81
CA ALA A 22 20.25 -7.69 -5.34
C ALA A 22 18.89 -7.65 -6.04
N ASN A 23 18.78 -8.27 -7.22
CA ASN A 23 17.49 -8.67 -7.76
C ASN A 23 16.78 -9.54 -6.72
N GLY A 24 15.47 -9.40 -6.63
CA GLY A 24 14.67 -10.18 -5.68
C GLY A 24 14.74 -11.68 -5.95
N THR A 25 14.24 -12.46 -5.00
CA THR A 25 14.30 -13.93 -5.05
C THR A 25 13.04 -14.60 -5.61
N GLY A 26 12.04 -13.81 -6.03
CA GLY A 26 10.84 -14.30 -6.70
C GLY A 26 11.07 -14.69 -8.16
N THR A 27 10.06 -15.27 -8.80
CA THR A 27 10.05 -15.52 -10.25
C THR A 27 10.19 -14.18 -10.98
N PRO A 28 11.14 -14.03 -11.92
CA PRO A 28 11.38 -12.77 -12.60
C PRO A 28 10.17 -12.27 -13.40
N VAL A 29 9.83 -11.00 -13.21
CA VAL A 29 8.94 -10.20 -14.09
C VAL A 29 9.65 -8.91 -14.43
N GLN A 30 9.21 -8.21 -15.47
CA GLN A 30 9.72 -6.89 -15.83
C GLN A 30 8.64 -5.83 -15.63
N ALA A 31 9.04 -4.65 -15.21
CA ALA A 31 8.13 -3.51 -15.17
C ALA A 31 7.70 -3.12 -16.59
N SER A 32 6.45 -2.68 -16.72
CA SER A 32 5.87 -2.17 -17.96
C SER A 32 6.04 -0.66 -18.09
N ALA A 33 6.12 0.03 -16.96
CA ALA A 33 6.37 1.45 -16.83
C ALA A 33 6.88 1.75 -15.40
N GLU A 34 7.31 2.98 -15.17
CA GLU A 34 7.67 3.50 -13.86
C GLU A 34 7.22 4.95 -13.71
N THR A 35 7.01 5.40 -12.49
CA THR A 35 6.68 6.80 -12.24
C THR A 35 7.92 7.67 -12.24
N ALA A 36 7.74 8.97 -12.48
CA ALA A 36 8.74 9.94 -12.07
C ALA A 36 9.01 9.79 -10.56
N ALA A 37 10.27 9.96 -10.17
CA ALA A 37 10.66 9.87 -8.77
C ALA A 37 9.95 10.92 -7.91
N VAL A 38 9.69 10.58 -6.65
CA VAL A 38 9.20 11.55 -5.66
C VAL A 38 10.21 12.69 -5.45
N GLY A 39 9.72 13.82 -4.95
CA GLY A 39 10.55 15.03 -4.81
C GLY A 39 11.56 14.97 -3.67
N SER A 40 11.29 14.21 -2.62
CA SER A 40 12.17 14.04 -1.47
C SER A 40 13.30 13.08 -1.83
N LYS A 41 14.51 13.63 -2.05
CA LYS A 41 15.68 12.87 -2.49
C LYS A 41 16.62 12.54 -1.34
N ASN A 42 17.42 11.46 -1.50
CA ASN A 42 18.38 10.97 -0.51
C ASN A 42 17.76 10.63 0.85
N LEU A 43 16.48 10.29 0.85
CA LEU A 43 15.69 9.96 2.01
C LEU A 43 14.86 8.72 1.71
N ASP A 44 14.48 8.02 2.73
CA ASP A 44 13.39 7.06 2.68
C ASP A 44 12.07 7.84 2.55
N SER A 45 11.49 7.90 1.34
CA SER A 45 10.48 8.89 0.98
C SER A 45 9.29 8.36 0.18
N ALA A 46 9.48 7.62 -0.90
CA ALA A 46 8.37 6.94 -1.55
C ALA A 46 7.91 5.78 -0.66
N ASP A 47 6.60 5.60 -0.50
CA ASP A 47 6.11 4.59 0.43
C ASP A 47 4.98 3.76 -0.18
N ASP A 48 3.77 4.27 -0.22
CA ASP A 48 2.58 3.49 -0.53
C ASP A 48 1.82 4.06 -1.73
N PRO A 49 1.55 3.25 -2.75
CA PRO A 49 0.71 3.62 -3.88
C PRO A 49 -0.72 3.12 -3.71
N GLU A 50 -1.65 3.73 -4.45
CA GLU A 50 -2.99 3.22 -4.71
C GLU A 50 -3.39 3.50 -6.16
N VAL A 51 -4.21 2.65 -6.76
CA VAL A 51 -4.62 2.75 -8.17
C VAL A 51 -6.09 3.13 -8.25
N TRP A 52 -6.37 4.23 -8.95
CA TRP A 52 -7.72 4.64 -9.30
C TRP A 52 -8.00 4.47 -10.79
N VAL A 53 -9.20 4.02 -11.11
CA VAL A 53 -9.72 3.97 -12.48
C VAL A 53 -11.07 4.67 -12.50
N ASN A 54 -11.28 5.52 -13.48
CA ASN A 54 -12.58 6.12 -13.73
C ASN A 54 -13.59 5.01 -14.12
N PRO A 55 -14.65 4.79 -13.32
CA PRO A 55 -15.62 3.72 -13.60
C PRO A 55 -16.32 3.84 -14.95
N ALA A 56 -16.39 5.05 -15.51
CA ALA A 56 -17.00 5.31 -16.82
C ALA A 56 -16.02 5.18 -17.99
N ASN A 57 -14.71 5.20 -17.72
CA ASN A 57 -13.68 5.18 -18.77
C ASN A 57 -12.37 4.59 -18.24
N SER A 58 -12.14 3.32 -18.45
CA SER A 58 -10.94 2.62 -17.96
C SER A 58 -9.60 3.13 -18.54
N ALA A 59 -9.64 3.93 -19.62
CA ALA A 59 -8.45 4.60 -20.12
C ALA A 59 -8.00 5.77 -19.22
N ASP A 60 -8.90 6.29 -18.39
CA ASP A 60 -8.63 7.34 -17.40
C ASP A 60 -8.29 6.68 -16.06
N ALA A 61 -7.01 6.43 -15.86
CA ALA A 61 -6.47 5.78 -14.68
C ALA A 61 -5.34 6.63 -14.07
N LEU A 62 -5.23 6.59 -12.75
CA LEU A 62 -4.25 7.35 -11.97
C LEU A 62 -3.61 6.46 -10.91
N ILE A 63 -2.39 6.78 -10.55
CA ILE A 63 -1.73 6.29 -9.34
C ILE A 63 -1.69 7.44 -8.34
N ILE A 64 -2.17 7.20 -7.13
CA ILE A 64 -2.03 8.11 -5.99
C ILE A 64 -0.97 7.51 -5.09
N ALA A 65 0.08 8.26 -4.77
CA ALA A 65 1.19 7.69 -4.01
C ALA A 65 1.77 8.68 -3.02
N THR A 66 2.28 8.16 -1.90
CA THR A 66 2.85 8.97 -0.85
C THR A 66 4.33 9.26 -1.10
N ASP A 67 4.70 10.54 -0.90
CA ASP A 67 6.02 10.96 -0.45
C ASP A 67 5.91 11.19 1.06
N LYS A 68 6.38 10.23 1.85
CA LYS A 68 6.23 10.25 3.32
C LYS A 68 6.97 11.37 4.04
N LYS A 69 7.56 12.28 3.28
CA LYS A 69 8.16 13.52 3.78
C LYS A 69 7.39 14.78 3.35
N ALA A 70 6.62 14.70 2.23
CA ALA A 70 6.13 15.89 1.56
C ALA A 70 4.61 15.89 1.26
N GLY A 71 3.98 14.75 0.99
CA GLY A 71 2.55 14.70 0.70
C GLY A 71 2.14 13.61 -0.29
N LEU A 72 1.17 13.90 -1.15
CA LEU A 72 0.60 12.97 -2.13
C LEU A 72 0.92 13.38 -3.56
N TYR A 73 1.44 12.46 -4.33
CA TYR A 73 1.54 12.54 -5.79
C TYR A 73 0.31 11.96 -6.46
N LEU A 74 -0.09 12.56 -7.55
CA LEU A 74 -0.92 11.99 -8.60
C LEU A 74 -0.05 11.73 -9.81
N TYR A 75 -0.02 10.50 -10.27
CA TYR A 75 0.64 10.13 -11.53
C TYR A 75 -0.38 9.65 -12.53
N ASP A 76 -0.17 9.97 -13.80
CA ASP A 76 -0.79 9.25 -14.90
C ASP A 76 -0.32 7.80 -14.92
N ILE A 77 -1.11 6.92 -15.54
CA ILE A 77 -0.76 5.49 -15.61
C ILE A 77 0.49 5.21 -16.46
N ASP A 78 1.01 6.20 -17.17
CA ASP A 78 2.30 6.14 -17.85
C ASP A 78 3.47 6.57 -16.96
N GLY A 79 3.19 6.95 -15.70
CA GLY A 79 4.18 7.36 -14.70
C GLY A 79 4.49 8.85 -14.66
N SER A 80 3.94 9.67 -15.57
CA SER A 80 4.13 11.11 -15.53
C SER A 80 3.36 11.78 -14.38
N VAL A 81 3.92 12.84 -13.79
CA VAL A 81 3.27 13.57 -12.69
C VAL A 81 2.08 14.37 -13.22
N ALA A 82 0.88 14.05 -12.75
CA ALA A 82 -0.35 14.78 -13.05
C ALA A 82 -0.61 15.90 -12.02
N ASP A 83 -0.33 15.67 -10.74
CA ASP A 83 -0.51 16.64 -9.65
C ASP A 83 0.33 16.30 -8.42
N PHE A 84 0.48 17.25 -7.51
CA PHE A 84 1.10 17.06 -6.20
C PHE A 84 0.43 17.92 -5.14
N VAL A 85 0.07 17.32 -4.02
CA VAL A 85 -0.49 18.00 -2.86
C VAL A 85 0.52 18.02 -1.73
N ALA A 86 1.09 19.18 -1.48
CA ALA A 86 1.98 19.41 -0.34
C ALA A 86 1.15 19.38 0.96
N HIS A 87 1.24 18.29 1.70
CA HIS A 87 0.50 18.09 2.94
C HIS A 87 1.42 17.92 4.16
N GLY A 88 2.59 17.38 3.95
CA GLY A 88 3.52 16.91 4.98
C GLY A 88 3.55 15.40 5.08
N PRO A 89 4.12 14.83 6.13
CA PRO A 89 4.32 13.40 6.29
C PRO A 89 3.00 12.61 6.31
N LEU A 90 2.75 11.90 5.21
CA LEU A 90 1.72 10.88 5.05
C LEU A 90 2.41 9.55 4.77
N ASN A 91 1.97 8.46 5.38
CA ASN A 91 2.59 7.16 5.16
C ASN A 91 1.80 6.33 4.13
N ASN A 92 0.76 5.62 4.54
CA ASN A 92 -0.05 4.81 3.61
C ASN A 92 -1.26 5.57 3.11
N VAL A 93 -1.73 5.20 1.91
CA VAL A 93 -2.89 5.78 1.25
C VAL A 93 -3.84 4.69 0.75
N ASP A 94 -5.14 4.93 0.83
CA ASP A 94 -6.18 4.06 0.25
C ASP A 94 -7.32 4.91 -0.29
N LEU A 95 -8.13 4.37 -1.17
CA LEU A 95 -9.25 5.09 -1.78
C LEU A 95 -10.49 4.22 -1.99
N ARG A 96 -11.65 4.89 -2.07
CA ARG A 96 -12.89 4.28 -2.55
C ARG A 96 -13.58 5.21 -3.52
N ASN A 97 -14.07 4.65 -4.62
CA ASN A 97 -14.81 5.39 -5.63
C ASN A 97 -16.05 6.08 -5.04
N THR A 98 -16.31 7.28 -5.51
CA THR A 98 -17.55 8.05 -5.27
C THR A 98 -18.27 8.28 -6.60
N ALA A 99 -19.41 8.94 -6.58
CA ALA A 99 -20.16 9.22 -7.80
C ALA A 99 -19.40 10.12 -8.81
N ASP A 100 -18.48 10.94 -8.30
CA ASP A 100 -17.78 11.99 -9.06
C ASP A 100 -16.24 11.98 -8.83
N GLY A 101 -15.66 10.82 -8.62
CA GLY A 101 -14.21 10.65 -8.41
C GLY A 101 -13.91 9.61 -7.34
N ALA A 102 -13.11 9.96 -6.34
CA ALA A 102 -12.83 9.08 -5.22
C ALA A 102 -12.66 9.86 -3.90
N LEU A 103 -13.03 9.22 -2.80
CA LEU A 103 -12.57 9.58 -1.47
C LEU A 103 -11.21 8.91 -1.28
N VAL A 104 -10.20 9.71 -1.01
CA VAL A 104 -8.82 9.28 -0.74
C VAL A 104 -8.51 9.55 0.73
N ALA A 105 -7.88 8.62 1.40
CA ALA A 105 -7.52 8.77 2.80
C ALA A 105 -6.09 8.27 3.03
N ALA A 106 -5.39 8.89 3.97
CA ALA A 106 -4.01 8.53 4.28
C ALA A 106 -3.73 8.65 5.78
N SER A 107 -2.78 7.87 6.28
CA SER A 107 -2.25 8.03 7.64
C SER A 107 -1.42 9.30 7.73
N ASP A 108 -1.80 10.19 8.65
CA ASP A 108 -1.08 11.43 8.95
C ASP A 108 -0.21 11.23 10.18
N ARG A 109 1.08 11.10 9.96
CA ARG A 109 2.05 10.78 11.02
C ARG A 109 2.20 11.92 12.05
N VAL A 110 2.10 13.17 11.59
CA VAL A 110 2.30 14.35 12.45
C VAL A 110 1.10 14.59 13.36
N ARG A 111 -0.12 14.52 12.81
CA ARG A 111 -1.35 14.75 13.56
C ARG A 111 -1.89 13.48 14.22
N ASN A 112 -1.32 12.32 13.88
CA ASN A 112 -1.68 10.99 14.39
C ASN A 112 -3.17 10.67 14.18
N GLY A 113 -3.51 10.40 12.92
CA GLY A 113 -4.87 10.09 12.51
C GLY A 113 -5.01 9.98 11.00
N VAL A 114 -6.18 10.32 10.47
CA VAL A 114 -6.55 10.14 9.07
C VAL A 114 -6.72 11.49 8.38
N ALA A 115 -5.93 11.74 7.36
CA ALA A 115 -6.13 12.85 6.41
C ALA A 115 -7.06 12.40 5.28
N LEU A 116 -8.07 13.21 4.96
CA LEU A 116 -9.04 12.94 3.91
C LEU A 116 -8.87 13.92 2.75
N PHE A 117 -8.97 13.38 1.55
CA PHE A 117 -8.93 14.13 0.30
C PHE A 117 -10.04 13.67 -0.64
N ARG A 118 -10.36 14.49 -1.63
CA ARG A 118 -11.25 14.15 -2.73
C ARG A 118 -10.45 14.18 -4.03
N LEU A 119 -10.47 13.08 -4.76
CA LEU A 119 -10.10 13.09 -6.17
C LEU A 119 -11.29 13.62 -6.97
N THR A 120 -11.09 14.73 -7.66
CA THR A 120 -12.14 15.39 -8.47
C THR A 120 -12.14 14.88 -9.91
N PRO A 121 -13.25 15.07 -10.68
CA PRO A 121 -13.29 14.77 -12.10
C PRO A 121 -12.25 15.54 -12.94
N ALA A 122 -11.72 16.64 -12.40
CA ALA A 122 -10.64 17.41 -13.02
C ALA A 122 -9.24 16.82 -12.71
N ARG A 123 -9.19 15.62 -12.12
CA ARG A 123 -7.94 14.93 -11.76
C ARG A 123 -7.06 15.75 -10.81
N LYS A 124 -7.69 16.29 -9.78
CA LYS A 124 -7.04 17.07 -8.70
C LYS A 124 -7.40 16.48 -7.35
N LEU A 125 -6.45 16.46 -6.44
CA LEU A 125 -6.70 16.15 -5.04
C LEU A 125 -7.01 17.42 -4.25
N GLU A 126 -8.16 17.42 -3.59
CA GLU A 126 -8.58 18.51 -2.69
C GLU A 126 -8.59 17.99 -1.26
N THR A 127 -7.91 18.69 -0.35
CA THR A 127 -7.95 18.36 1.09
C THR A 127 -9.36 18.61 1.63
N LEU A 128 -9.91 17.63 2.33
CA LEU A 128 -11.26 17.67 2.91
C LEU A 128 -11.24 17.89 4.42
N ALA A 129 -10.58 16.99 5.16
CA ALA A 129 -10.61 16.97 6.61
C ALA A 129 -9.40 16.23 7.20
N PHE A 130 -9.20 16.42 8.48
CA PHE A 130 -8.41 15.53 9.32
C PHE A 130 -9.30 14.97 10.42
N LEU A 131 -9.21 13.65 10.64
CA LEU A 131 -9.96 12.93 11.66
C LEU A 131 -8.98 12.28 12.65
N PRO A 132 -9.01 12.67 13.93
CA PRO A 132 -8.15 12.04 14.93
C PRO A 132 -8.53 10.57 15.10
N LEU A 133 -7.54 9.68 14.94
CA LEU A 133 -7.64 8.24 15.21
C LEU A 133 -6.25 7.77 15.66
N ALA A 134 -5.82 8.28 16.81
CA ALA A 134 -4.45 8.16 17.28
C ALA A 134 -4.06 6.73 17.66
N THR A 135 -2.87 6.36 17.26
CA THR A 135 -2.15 5.14 17.66
C THR A 135 -0.80 5.53 18.28
N SER A 136 0.12 4.59 18.47
CA SER A 136 1.49 4.91 18.87
C SER A 136 2.16 5.92 17.92
N GLU A 137 1.93 5.76 16.62
CA GLU A 137 2.16 6.69 15.52
C GLU A 137 1.29 6.20 14.37
N ALA A 138 0.56 7.09 13.67
CA ALA A 138 -0.25 6.70 12.51
C ALA A 138 0.70 6.31 11.35
N TYR A 139 1.03 5.02 11.30
CA TYR A 139 2.00 4.42 10.40
C TYR A 139 1.26 3.76 9.23
N GLY A 140 0.77 2.54 9.37
CA GLY A 140 -0.05 1.90 8.33
C GLY A 140 -1.48 2.45 8.24
N PHE A 141 -2.07 2.31 7.05
CA PHE A 141 -3.45 2.73 6.81
C PHE A 141 -4.12 1.84 5.77
N CYS A 142 -5.38 1.51 5.99
CA CYS A 142 -6.28 0.99 4.95
C CYS A 142 -7.74 1.38 5.19
N MET A 143 -8.51 1.40 4.10
CA MET A 143 -9.94 1.71 4.10
C MET A 143 -10.71 0.61 3.38
N GLY A 144 -11.96 0.38 3.75
CA GLY A 144 -12.81 -0.60 3.09
C GLY A 144 -14.28 -0.39 3.35
N VAL A 145 -15.10 -1.23 2.73
CA VAL A 145 -16.55 -1.24 2.95
C VAL A 145 -16.96 -2.55 3.60
N VAL A 146 -17.47 -2.51 4.82
CA VAL A 146 -17.91 -3.69 5.56
C VAL A 146 -19.39 -3.55 5.90
N LYS A 147 -20.23 -4.47 5.40
CA LYS A 147 -21.69 -4.43 5.58
C LYS A 147 -22.29 -3.06 5.21
N GLY A 148 -21.78 -2.44 4.13
CA GLY A 148 -22.26 -1.17 3.62
C GLY A 148 -21.77 0.08 4.38
N ALA A 149 -20.92 -0.08 5.40
CA ALA A 149 -20.29 1.03 6.10
C ALA A 149 -18.84 1.16 5.68
N THR A 150 -18.38 2.39 5.41
CA THR A 150 -16.96 2.68 5.21
C THR A 150 -16.22 2.51 6.54
N VAL A 151 -15.14 1.76 6.52
CA VAL A 151 -14.27 1.49 7.67
C VAL A 151 -12.87 1.98 7.34
N VAL A 152 -12.23 2.62 8.29
CA VAL A 152 -10.82 3.00 8.26
C VAL A 152 -10.06 2.27 9.36
N ALA A 153 -8.83 1.87 9.05
CA ALA A 153 -7.92 1.28 10.01
C ALA A 153 -6.60 2.06 10.00
N VAL A 154 -6.14 2.47 11.16
CA VAL A 154 -4.80 3.03 11.38
C VAL A 154 -4.00 2.00 12.16
N ILE A 155 -2.88 1.60 11.60
CA ILE A 155 -1.93 0.68 12.23
C ILE A 155 -0.82 1.53 12.84
N GLY A 156 -0.63 1.39 14.13
CA GLY A 156 0.44 2.07 14.84
C GLY A 156 1.77 1.34 14.69
N ILE A 157 2.87 2.09 14.66
CA ILE A 157 4.23 1.56 14.49
C ILE A 157 4.59 0.47 15.51
N ASN A 158 3.97 0.47 16.68
CA ASN A 158 4.16 -0.58 17.70
C ASN A 158 3.15 -1.74 17.58
N GLY A 159 2.37 -1.81 16.49
CA GLY A 159 1.38 -2.84 16.24
C GLY A 159 0.07 -2.66 17.00
N ASP A 160 -0.18 -1.50 17.58
CA ASP A 160 -1.50 -1.12 18.08
C ASP A 160 -2.40 -0.67 16.92
N VAL A 161 -3.65 -1.07 16.92
CA VAL A 161 -4.59 -0.80 15.82
C VAL A 161 -5.80 -0.05 16.34
N ALA A 162 -6.18 1.00 15.62
CA ALA A 162 -7.44 1.71 15.79
C ALA A 162 -8.26 1.59 14.51
N ILE A 163 -9.47 1.06 14.62
CA ILE A 163 -10.44 1.00 13.52
C ILE A 163 -11.69 1.76 13.86
N ALA A 164 -12.32 2.41 12.88
CA ALA A 164 -13.55 3.16 13.08
C ALA A 164 -14.41 3.17 11.81
N ARG A 165 -15.70 3.43 11.98
CA ARG A 165 -16.60 3.72 10.86
C ARG A 165 -16.46 5.17 10.44
N LEU A 166 -16.24 5.39 9.16
CA LEU A 166 -16.17 6.71 8.56
C LEU A 166 -17.56 7.13 8.07
N ASN A 167 -18.09 8.20 8.64
CA ASN A 167 -19.34 8.82 8.19
C ASN A 167 -18.99 9.97 7.24
N THR A 168 -19.68 10.03 6.10
CA THR A 168 -19.50 11.07 5.08
C THR A 168 -20.75 11.92 4.86
N ALA A 169 -21.89 11.51 5.42
CA ALA A 169 -23.15 12.25 5.32
C ALA A 169 -23.18 13.43 6.30
N GLY A 170 -23.33 14.65 5.77
CA GLY A 170 -23.39 15.85 6.59
C GLY A 170 -22.05 16.33 7.15
N GLY A 171 -20.94 15.82 6.63
CA GLY A 171 -19.58 16.10 7.05
C GLY A 171 -18.78 14.80 7.26
N TYR A 172 -17.53 14.94 7.69
CA TYR A 172 -16.66 13.79 7.94
C TYR A 172 -16.49 13.59 9.44
N SER A 173 -16.74 12.36 9.92
CA SER A 173 -16.57 12.01 11.33
C SER A 173 -16.32 10.51 11.49
N LEU A 174 -15.71 10.12 12.60
CA LEU A 174 -15.53 8.72 12.98
C LEU A 174 -16.52 8.33 14.06
N SER A 175 -16.95 7.08 14.03
CA SER A 175 -17.84 6.48 15.03
C SER A 175 -17.50 5.01 15.25
N ASP A 176 -18.01 4.43 16.32
CA ASP A 176 -17.91 3.00 16.67
C ASP A 176 -16.46 2.49 16.64
N GLU A 177 -15.54 3.25 17.23
CA GLU A 177 -14.11 2.93 17.29
C GLU A 177 -13.86 1.65 18.08
N LYS A 178 -12.93 0.82 17.58
CA LYS A 178 -12.37 -0.36 18.25
C LYS A 178 -10.86 -0.29 18.24
N ARG A 179 -10.27 -0.88 19.28
CA ARG A 179 -8.80 -0.97 19.43
C ARG A 179 -8.38 -2.38 19.75
N PHE A 180 -7.26 -2.79 19.18
CA PHE A 180 -6.61 -4.07 19.48
C PHE A 180 -5.11 -3.97 19.17
N ALA A 181 -4.37 -5.05 19.35
CA ALA A 181 -2.95 -5.11 19.01
C ALA A 181 -2.67 -6.30 18.09
N VAL A 182 -1.81 -6.08 17.12
CA VAL A 182 -1.23 -7.14 16.28
C VAL A 182 -0.15 -7.88 17.07
N GLY A 183 0.79 -7.16 17.67
CA GLY A 183 1.84 -7.76 18.50
C GLY A 183 3.13 -6.95 18.50
N SER A 184 3.68 -6.66 17.35
CA SER A 184 4.89 -5.86 17.17
C SER A 184 4.72 -4.92 15.97
N GLN A 185 5.78 -4.27 15.53
CA GLN A 185 5.79 -3.35 14.40
C GLN A 185 5.01 -3.93 13.22
N SER A 186 4.11 -3.14 12.70
CA SER A 186 3.16 -3.52 11.65
C SER A 186 2.84 -2.29 10.81
N GLU A 187 2.73 -2.46 9.51
CA GLU A 187 2.42 -1.37 8.61
C GLU A 187 1.32 -1.75 7.62
N GLY A 188 1.65 -2.55 6.61
CA GLY A 188 0.74 -2.84 5.52
C GLY A 188 -0.57 -3.44 5.98
N CYS A 189 -1.67 -2.93 5.45
CA CYS A 189 -2.96 -3.54 5.65
C CYS A 189 -3.86 -3.41 4.42
N VAL A 190 -4.87 -4.28 4.32
CA VAL A 190 -5.92 -4.18 3.31
C VAL A 190 -7.24 -4.71 3.85
N ILE A 191 -8.34 -4.02 3.56
CA ILE A 191 -9.69 -4.48 3.87
C ILE A 191 -10.33 -5.06 2.61
N ASP A 192 -10.75 -6.31 2.72
CA ASP A 192 -11.52 -7.00 1.69
C ASP A 192 -13.01 -6.62 1.77
N ASP A 193 -13.45 -5.75 0.87
CA ASP A 193 -14.83 -5.26 0.81
C ASP A 193 -15.87 -6.39 0.53
N GLN A 194 -15.44 -7.51 -0.08
CA GLN A 194 -16.36 -8.62 -0.38
C GLN A 194 -16.58 -9.54 0.82
N THR A 195 -15.54 -9.78 1.60
CA THR A 195 -15.60 -10.73 2.71
C THR A 195 -15.66 -10.06 4.07
N GLY A 196 -15.36 -8.76 4.16
CA GLY A 196 -15.25 -8.03 5.42
C GLY A 196 -14.05 -8.47 6.26
N ARG A 197 -12.98 -8.94 5.61
CA ARG A 197 -11.73 -9.32 6.28
C ARG A 197 -10.72 -8.19 6.22
N LEU A 198 -10.02 -7.98 7.32
CA LEU A 198 -8.84 -7.13 7.38
C LEU A 198 -7.60 -8.03 7.39
N TYR A 199 -6.64 -7.74 6.54
CA TYR A 199 -5.31 -8.35 6.58
C TYR A 199 -4.32 -7.31 7.05
N VAL A 200 -3.37 -7.71 7.91
CA VAL A 200 -2.33 -6.84 8.47
C VAL A 200 -0.98 -7.55 8.40
N GLY A 201 0.02 -6.87 7.89
CA GLY A 201 1.42 -7.27 7.94
C GLY A 201 2.03 -6.94 9.30
N GLU A 202 2.45 -7.95 10.05
CA GLU A 202 3.35 -7.80 11.20
C GLU A 202 4.76 -8.08 10.67
N GLU A 203 5.58 -7.04 10.53
CA GLU A 203 6.80 -7.03 9.74
C GLU A 203 7.69 -8.25 9.96
N ALA A 204 8.02 -8.54 11.22
CA ALA A 204 8.89 -9.66 11.58
C ALA A 204 8.16 -11.01 11.72
N LYS A 205 6.83 -11.09 11.53
CA LYS A 205 6.02 -12.26 11.87
C LYS A 205 5.16 -12.80 10.75
N GLY A 206 4.74 -11.95 9.78
CA GLY A 206 3.92 -12.37 8.65
C GLY A 206 2.57 -11.69 8.58
N VAL A 207 1.62 -12.32 7.91
CA VAL A 207 0.29 -11.76 7.63
C VAL A 207 -0.75 -12.34 8.56
N TRP A 208 -1.52 -11.46 9.20
CA TRP A 208 -2.65 -11.79 10.04
C TRP A 208 -3.96 -11.43 9.36
N GLN A 209 -5.00 -12.22 9.57
CA GLN A 209 -6.37 -11.99 9.13
C GLN A 209 -7.27 -11.78 10.33
N TYR A 210 -8.15 -10.77 10.23
CA TYR A 210 -9.20 -10.44 11.21
C TYR A 210 -10.56 -10.42 10.51
N ASP A 211 -11.63 -10.84 11.20
CA ASP A 211 -13.01 -10.76 10.69
C ASP A 211 -13.70 -9.48 11.21
N LEU A 212 -13.87 -8.50 10.34
CA LEU A 212 -14.57 -7.25 10.65
C LEU A 212 -16.11 -7.42 10.69
N ASN A 213 -16.64 -8.55 10.24
CA ASN A 213 -18.06 -8.84 10.39
C ASN A 213 -18.46 -9.07 11.85
N ASP A 214 -17.54 -9.55 12.69
CA ASP A 214 -17.69 -9.59 14.13
C ASP A 214 -16.98 -8.38 14.77
N TRP A 215 -17.58 -7.21 14.56
CA TRP A 215 -17.03 -5.91 14.98
C TRP A 215 -16.66 -5.83 16.47
N ASN A 216 -17.41 -6.53 17.32
CA ASN A 216 -17.18 -6.50 18.76
C ASN A 216 -16.05 -7.40 19.23
N ALA A 217 -15.68 -8.40 18.43
CA ALA A 217 -14.61 -9.35 18.74
C ALA A 217 -13.41 -9.26 17.79
N VAL A 218 -13.28 -8.17 17.02
CA VAL A 218 -12.29 -8.04 15.94
C VAL A 218 -10.86 -8.37 16.39
N GLY A 219 -10.42 -7.90 17.54
CA GLY A 219 -9.06 -8.16 18.05
C GLY A 219 -8.85 -9.58 18.56
N ALA A 220 -9.91 -10.32 18.86
CA ALA A 220 -9.85 -11.68 19.41
C ALA A 220 -9.95 -12.79 18.35
N ASN A 221 -10.36 -12.46 17.12
CA ASN A 221 -10.66 -13.43 16.07
C ASN A 221 -9.55 -13.56 15.01
N ARG A 222 -8.31 -13.19 15.33
CA ARG A 222 -7.21 -13.23 14.36
C ARG A 222 -6.75 -14.63 14.02
N VAL A 223 -6.38 -14.81 12.77
CA VAL A 223 -5.79 -16.05 12.23
C VAL A 223 -4.52 -15.68 11.46
N GLN A 224 -3.43 -16.41 11.68
CA GLN A 224 -2.23 -16.21 10.87
C GLN A 224 -2.44 -16.84 9.49
N LEU A 225 -2.39 -16.00 8.45
CA LEU A 225 -2.47 -16.44 7.05
C LEU A 225 -1.13 -16.99 6.59
N ALA A 226 -0.05 -16.27 6.86
CA ALA A 226 1.31 -16.63 6.46
C ALA A 226 2.30 -16.21 7.54
N ALA A 227 3.31 -17.03 7.79
CA ALA A 227 4.41 -16.70 8.71
C ALA A 227 5.60 -16.07 7.96
N ALA A 228 6.35 -15.22 8.66
CA ALA A 228 7.67 -14.75 8.26
C ALA A 228 8.68 -15.01 9.41
N PRO A 229 9.91 -15.50 9.11
CA PRO A 229 10.34 -15.95 7.80
C PRO A 229 9.71 -17.27 7.36
N SER A 230 9.49 -17.44 6.06
CA SER A 230 9.02 -18.68 5.44
C SER A 230 9.49 -18.77 3.99
N ASP A 231 9.04 -19.80 3.27
CA ASP A 231 9.29 -19.88 1.82
C ASP A 231 8.55 -18.79 1.02
N MET A 232 7.47 -18.25 1.59
CA MET A 232 6.68 -17.20 0.95
C MET A 232 7.12 -15.79 1.35
N LEU A 233 7.61 -15.57 2.56
CA LEU A 233 7.91 -14.24 3.10
C LEU A 233 9.27 -14.20 3.79
N LYS A 234 10.01 -13.13 3.54
CA LYS A 234 11.17 -12.71 4.31
C LYS A 234 10.85 -11.36 4.96
N ALA A 235 11.21 -11.22 6.20
CA ALA A 235 11.00 -9.97 6.92
C ALA A 235 11.83 -8.83 6.27
N ASP A 236 11.30 -7.64 6.14
CA ASP A 236 10.03 -7.28 6.75
C ASP A 236 8.85 -7.54 5.80
N VAL A 237 7.66 -7.71 6.34
CA VAL A 237 6.41 -7.86 5.58
C VAL A 237 5.70 -6.52 5.59
N GLU A 238 5.71 -5.86 4.44
CA GLU A 238 5.26 -4.48 4.28
C GLU A 238 3.89 -4.40 3.61
N GLY A 239 3.76 -3.70 2.49
CA GLY A 239 2.50 -3.46 1.81
C GLY A 239 1.65 -4.71 1.53
N LEU A 240 0.34 -4.56 1.64
CA LEU A 240 -0.66 -5.59 1.34
C LEU A 240 -1.73 -5.05 0.42
N THR A 241 -2.09 -5.80 -0.61
CA THR A 241 -3.17 -5.45 -1.52
C THR A 241 -3.98 -6.67 -1.99
N ILE A 242 -5.18 -6.44 -2.53
CA ILE A 242 -6.03 -7.50 -3.10
C ILE A 242 -6.33 -7.19 -4.56
N LEU A 243 -5.88 -8.06 -5.46
CA LEU A 243 -6.26 -8.02 -6.87
C LEU A 243 -7.44 -8.95 -7.13
N ARG A 244 -8.44 -8.46 -7.86
CA ARG A 244 -9.62 -9.24 -8.25
C ARG A 244 -9.69 -9.43 -9.74
N GLU A 245 -9.86 -10.67 -10.17
CA GLU A 245 -10.03 -11.03 -11.58
C GLU A 245 -11.23 -11.99 -11.74
N GLY A 246 -12.36 -11.47 -12.18
CA GLY A 246 -13.59 -12.23 -12.24
C GLY A 246 -14.03 -12.72 -10.86
N THR A 247 -14.09 -14.05 -10.68
CA THR A 247 -14.40 -14.67 -9.37
C THR A 247 -13.15 -14.93 -8.51
N LYS A 248 -11.96 -14.72 -9.06
CA LYS A 248 -10.71 -14.97 -8.36
C LYS A 248 -10.26 -13.73 -7.58
N SER A 249 -9.69 -13.95 -6.41
CA SER A 249 -9.11 -12.91 -5.57
C SER A 249 -7.71 -13.34 -5.12
N TYR A 250 -6.76 -12.44 -5.27
CA TYR A 250 -5.37 -12.66 -4.92
C TYR A 250 -4.95 -11.63 -3.87
N LEU A 251 -4.49 -12.10 -2.72
CA LEU A 251 -3.75 -11.28 -1.76
C LEU A 251 -2.30 -11.23 -2.20
N ILE A 252 -1.74 -10.04 -2.29
CA ILE A 252 -0.34 -9.80 -2.61
C ILE A 252 0.29 -9.11 -1.41
N ALA A 253 1.44 -9.60 -0.97
CA ALA A 253 2.20 -9.02 0.13
C ALA A 253 3.62 -8.71 -0.31
N SER A 254 4.12 -7.54 0.07
CA SER A 254 5.52 -7.18 -0.06
C SER A 254 6.36 -8.00 0.92
N SER A 255 7.47 -8.53 0.42
CA SER A 255 8.51 -9.25 1.17
C SER A 255 9.81 -8.45 1.00
N GLN A 256 9.93 -7.36 1.79
CA GLN A 256 11.00 -6.38 1.66
C GLN A 256 12.38 -7.02 1.82
N GLY A 257 12.49 -7.97 2.77
CA GLY A 257 13.75 -8.63 3.09
C GLY A 257 14.45 -9.33 1.94
N ASP A 258 13.74 -9.61 0.84
CA ASP A 258 14.31 -10.22 -0.37
C ASP A 258 13.71 -9.65 -1.67
N SER A 259 13.18 -8.43 -1.61
CA SER A 259 12.67 -7.66 -2.76
C SER A 259 11.73 -8.49 -3.63
N ALA A 260 10.73 -9.13 -3.01
CA ALA A 260 9.78 -10.01 -3.67
C ALA A 260 8.35 -9.73 -3.23
N PHE A 261 7.40 -10.24 -4.00
CA PHE A 261 5.97 -10.13 -3.73
C PHE A 261 5.38 -11.54 -3.67
N ALA A 262 4.79 -11.88 -2.53
CA ALA A 262 4.15 -13.16 -2.32
C ALA A 262 2.67 -13.08 -2.69
N VAL A 263 2.15 -14.10 -3.35
CA VAL A 263 0.78 -14.13 -3.87
C VAL A 263 0.04 -15.34 -3.30
N TRP A 264 -1.16 -15.10 -2.75
CA TRP A 264 -2.08 -16.14 -2.33
C TRP A 264 -3.43 -15.97 -3.00
N ARG A 265 -4.01 -17.06 -3.43
CA ARG A 265 -5.40 -17.11 -3.82
C ARG A 265 -6.29 -17.19 -2.58
N ILE A 266 -7.26 -16.27 -2.44
CA ILE A 266 -8.06 -16.10 -1.21
C ILE A 266 -9.57 -16.22 -1.41
N ASP A 267 -10.05 -16.54 -2.61
CA ASP A 267 -11.48 -16.75 -2.91
C ASP A 267 -12.00 -18.14 -2.49
N GLY A 268 -11.15 -19.03 -2.02
CA GLY A 268 -11.52 -20.35 -1.51
C GLY A 268 -11.81 -20.40 -0.02
N ALA A 269 -12.05 -21.59 0.49
CA ALA A 269 -12.29 -21.83 1.92
C ALA A 269 -11.06 -21.51 2.80
N ALA A 270 -9.86 -21.61 2.23
CA ALA A 270 -8.59 -21.23 2.86
C ALA A 270 -7.68 -20.59 1.81
N PRO A 271 -6.76 -19.69 2.23
CA PRO A 271 -5.74 -19.14 1.36
C PRO A 271 -4.83 -20.23 0.78
N VAL A 272 -4.52 -20.12 -0.52
CA VAL A 272 -3.61 -21.04 -1.22
C VAL A 272 -2.44 -20.25 -1.77
N ALA A 273 -1.21 -20.61 -1.37
CA ALA A 273 0.01 -20.01 -1.91
C ALA A 273 0.07 -20.21 -3.42
N SER A 274 0.23 -19.14 -4.16
CA SER A 274 0.21 -19.11 -5.64
C SER A 274 1.56 -18.79 -6.25
N GLY A 275 2.55 -18.48 -5.43
CA GLY A 275 3.92 -18.22 -5.85
C GLY A 275 4.43 -16.84 -5.41
N ARG A 276 5.62 -16.51 -5.88
CA ARG A 276 6.31 -15.25 -5.59
C ARG A 276 6.92 -14.70 -6.86
N PHE A 277 6.88 -13.40 -7.04
CA PHE A 277 7.58 -12.72 -8.14
C PHE A 277 8.48 -11.59 -7.62
N SER A 278 9.42 -11.18 -8.44
CA SER A 278 10.25 -10.00 -8.20
C SER A 278 10.41 -9.25 -9.52
N VAL A 279 10.52 -7.93 -9.44
CA VAL A 279 10.75 -7.09 -10.62
C VAL A 279 12.25 -7.04 -10.89
N TYR A 280 12.63 -7.58 -12.03
CA TYR A 280 14.00 -7.62 -12.54
C TYR A 280 14.21 -6.51 -13.57
N PRO A 281 15.46 -6.05 -13.80
CA PRO A 281 15.73 -5.05 -14.82
C PRO A 281 15.25 -5.49 -16.20
N GLY A 282 14.75 -4.56 -16.98
CA GLY A 282 14.30 -4.79 -18.36
C GLY A 282 13.45 -3.65 -18.88
N ASN A 283 13.29 -3.56 -20.17
CA ASN A 283 12.56 -2.47 -20.83
C ASN A 283 13.15 -1.06 -20.59
N GLY A 284 14.42 -0.98 -20.22
CA GLY A 284 15.07 0.28 -19.85
C GLY A 284 14.79 0.75 -18.43
N ILE A 285 14.15 -0.11 -17.61
CA ILE A 285 13.73 0.16 -16.22
C ILE A 285 14.54 -0.76 -15.31
N ASP A 286 14.95 -0.28 -14.14
CA ASP A 286 15.69 -1.05 -13.14
C ASP A 286 14.81 -2.03 -12.35
N ALA A 287 15.42 -2.74 -11.41
CA ALA A 287 14.73 -3.67 -10.52
C ALA A 287 13.99 -2.93 -9.42
N VAL A 288 12.96 -3.55 -8.86
CA VAL A 288 12.42 -3.15 -7.55
C VAL A 288 13.31 -3.69 -6.45
N THR A 289 13.72 -2.82 -5.55
CA THR A 289 14.54 -3.14 -4.38
C THR A 289 13.93 -2.56 -3.11
N GLY A 290 14.05 -3.27 -1.99
CA GLY A 290 13.65 -2.77 -0.67
C GLY A 290 12.21 -2.27 -0.60
N THR A 291 11.29 -2.92 -1.30
CA THR A 291 9.92 -2.47 -1.54
C THR A 291 9.09 -2.36 -0.26
N ASP A 292 8.44 -1.22 -0.06
CA ASP A 292 7.47 -0.95 1.01
C ASP A 292 6.04 -1.26 0.52
N GLY A 293 5.30 -0.25 0.10
CA GLY A 293 3.92 -0.35 -0.32
C GLY A 293 3.69 -1.06 -1.66
N VAL A 294 2.53 -1.65 -1.80
CA VAL A 294 2.06 -2.28 -3.03
C VAL A 294 0.55 -2.11 -3.20
N ALA A 295 0.13 -1.71 -4.38
CA ALA A 295 -1.27 -1.68 -4.79
C ALA A 295 -1.54 -2.58 -6.00
N ALA A 296 -2.75 -3.07 -6.13
CA ALA A 296 -3.15 -3.84 -7.30
C ALA A 296 -4.62 -3.62 -7.64
N LEU A 297 -4.90 -3.45 -8.92
CA LEU A 297 -6.26 -3.32 -9.42
C LEU A 297 -6.47 -4.25 -10.62
N GLY A 298 -7.45 -5.13 -10.53
CA GLY A 298 -7.83 -6.03 -11.61
C GLY A 298 -8.85 -5.41 -12.57
N GLY A 299 -8.97 -5.99 -13.76
CA GLY A 299 -9.78 -5.44 -14.83
C GLY A 299 -9.03 -4.40 -15.67
N PRO A 300 -9.70 -3.73 -16.62
CA PRO A 300 -9.02 -2.76 -17.49
C PRO A 300 -8.52 -1.52 -16.72
N VAL A 301 -7.23 -1.23 -16.81
CA VAL A 301 -6.55 -0.06 -16.21
C VAL A 301 -5.67 0.58 -17.27
N GLY A 302 -6.11 1.68 -17.90
CA GLY A 302 -5.37 2.30 -18.99
C GLY A 302 -5.03 1.31 -20.11
N PRO A 303 -3.75 1.13 -20.46
CA PRO A 303 -3.30 0.18 -21.48
C PRO A 303 -3.27 -1.29 -21.00
N TYR A 304 -3.57 -1.57 -19.74
CA TYR A 304 -3.48 -2.90 -19.12
C TYR A 304 -4.86 -3.55 -19.04
N PRO A 305 -5.19 -4.53 -19.92
CA PRO A 305 -6.56 -5.03 -20.05
C PRO A 305 -7.03 -5.88 -18.87
N ASN A 306 -6.12 -6.49 -18.11
CA ASN A 306 -6.45 -7.39 -17.01
C ASN A 306 -6.01 -6.85 -15.63
N GLY A 307 -5.45 -5.63 -15.59
CA GLY A 307 -5.05 -4.97 -14.36
C GLY A 307 -3.55 -4.76 -14.23
N VAL A 308 -3.19 -4.13 -13.14
CA VAL A 308 -1.81 -3.75 -12.80
C VAL A 308 -1.48 -4.10 -11.36
N VAL A 309 -0.19 -4.24 -11.10
CA VAL A 309 0.40 -4.16 -9.76
C VAL A 309 1.38 -2.99 -9.78
N VAL A 310 1.26 -2.10 -8.80
CA VAL A 310 2.13 -0.93 -8.60
C VAL A 310 2.84 -1.11 -7.28
N MET A 311 4.15 -0.96 -7.26
CA MET A 311 4.96 -1.19 -6.08
C MET A 311 6.02 -0.11 -5.90
N GLN A 312 6.30 0.22 -4.66
CA GLN A 312 7.39 1.12 -4.30
C GLN A 312 8.74 0.50 -4.64
N ASP A 313 9.66 1.32 -5.14
CA ASP A 313 11.06 1.00 -5.34
C ASP A 313 11.95 1.96 -4.54
N ASP A 314 12.76 1.38 -3.65
CA ASP A 314 13.58 2.12 -2.71
C ASP A 314 14.83 2.74 -3.35
N SER A 315 15.19 2.34 -4.56
CA SER A 315 16.44 2.78 -5.19
C SER A 315 16.33 2.88 -6.72
N ASP A 316 15.61 3.91 -7.18
CA ASP A 316 15.39 4.20 -8.60
C ASP A 316 16.66 4.70 -9.30
N THR A 317 16.92 4.18 -10.50
CA THR A 317 18.03 4.59 -11.38
C THR A 317 17.55 5.01 -12.77
N ASP A 318 18.37 5.79 -13.48
CA ASP A 318 18.11 6.08 -14.88
C ASP A 318 18.58 4.88 -15.74
N GLY A 319 17.68 3.96 -16.06
CA GLY A 319 17.95 2.74 -16.86
C GLY A 319 17.98 1.47 -16.00
N GLU A 320 18.67 0.45 -16.43
CA GLU A 320 18.57 -0.90 -15.83
C GLU A 320 19.65 -1.21 -14.78
N ALA A 321 20.61 -0.32 -14.58
CA ALA A 321 21.74 -0.59 -13.69
C ALA A 321 21.32 -0.44 -12.21
N PRO A 322 21.52 -1.47 -11.37
CA PRO A 322 21.14 -1.36 -9.96
C PRO A 322 22.06 -0.38 -9.21
N THR A 323 21.54 0.24 -8.17
CA THR A 323 22.31 1.04 -7.22
C THR A 323 21.92 0.68 -5.78
N SER A 324 22.85 0.89 -4.85
CA SER A 324 22.56 0.84 -3.41
C SER A 324 22.26 2.22 -2.82
N ALA A 325 22.30 3.26 -3.65
CA ALA A 325 22.10 4.63 -3.18
C ALA A 325 20.62 5.04 -3.30
N ARG A 326 20.01 5.38 -2.17
CA ARG A 326 18.66 5.98 -2.11
C ARG A 326 18.66 7.44 -2.59
N VAL A 327 19.14 7.67 -3.81
CA VAL A 327 19.15 9.04 -4.38
C VAL A 327 17.76 9.43 -4.83
N LYS A 328 17.06 8.52 -5.46
CA LYS A 328 15.70 8.64 -5.95
C LYS A 328 14.89 7.42 -5.54
N GLN A 329 13.61 7.60 -5.34
CA GLN A 329 12.63 6.54 -5.13
C GLN A 329 11.40 6.81 -5.99
N ASN A 330 10.79 5.77 -6.50
CA ASN A 330 9.61 5.87 -7.36
C ASN A 330 8.67 4.67 -7.18
N PHE A 331 7.77 4.48 -8.13
CA PHE A 331 6.87 3.33 -8.17
C PHE A 331 6.98 2.65 -9.52
N LYS A 332 7.14 1.32 -9.53
CA LYS A 332 7.14 0.52 -10.75
C LYS A 332 5.73 0.00 -11.03
N ILE A 333 5.38 -0.09 -12.30
CA ILE A 333 4.07 -0.53 -12.79
C ILE A 333 4.27 -1.82 -13.56
N VAL A 334 3.62 -2.90 -13.12
CA VAL A 334 3.69 -4.22 -13.74
C VAL A 334 2.32 -4.61 -14.29
N ASP A 335 2.23 -4.97 -15.57
CA ASP A 335 1.03 -5.59 -16.14
C ASP A 335 0.74 -6.91 -15.39
N TRP A 336 -0.46 -7.07 -14.86
CA TRP A 336 -0.88 -8.28 -14.17
C TRP A 336 -0.70 -9.55 -15.02
N ASN A 337 -0.82 -9.45 -16.35
CA ASN A 337 -0.55 -10.57 -17.25
C ASN A 337 0.89 -11.09 -17.14
N ASN A 338 1.88 -10.22 -16.91
CA ASN A 338 3.27 -10.64 -16.73
C ASN A 338 3.41 -11.49 -15.46
N VAL A 339 2.75 -11.09 -14.37
CA VAL A 339 2.73 -11.85 -13.12
C VAL A 339 1.99 -13.19 -13.31
N LYS A 340 0.83 -13.18 -13.98
CA LYS A 340 0.07 -14.40 -14.28
C LYS A 340 0.90 -15.42 -15.05
N GLN A 341 1.57 -14.97 -16.10
CA GLN A 341 2.42 -15.83 -16.91
C GLN A 341 3.60 -16.39 -16.11
N ALA A 342 4.29 -15.55 -15.35
CA ALA A 342 5.43 -15.93 -14.55
C ALA A 342 5.06 -16.97 -13.48
N LEU A 343 3.95 -16.79 -12.79
CA LEU A 343 3.48 -17.67 -11.74
C LEU A 343 2.55 -18.80 -12.24
N LYS A 344 2.23 -18.82 -13.54
CA LYS A 344 1.30 -19.78 -14.17
C LYS A 344 -0.07 -19.79 -13.47
N LEU A 345 -0.58 -18.58 -13.16
CA LEU A 345 -1.91 -18.42 -12.60
C LEU A 345 -2.96 -18.62 -13.71
N ASP A 346 -4.05 -19.34 -13.39
CA ASP A 346 -5.14 -19.63 -14.33
C ASP A 346 -5.96 -18.38 -14.69
#